data_49e657c1b61e58aa24710bb76c9f957e
#
_entry.id   49e657c1b61e58aa24710bb76c9f957e
#
_cell.length_a   1.000
_cell.length_b   1.000
_cell.length_c   1.000
_cell.angle_alpha   90.00
_cell.angle_beta   90.00
_cell.angle_gamma   90.00
#
_symmetry.space_group_name_H-M   'P 1'
#
loop_
_entity.id
_entity.type
_entity.pdbx_description
1 polymer ?
#
loop_
_entity_poly.entity_id
_entity_poly.type
_entity_poly.pdbx_seq_one_letter_code
_entity_poly.pdbx_strand_id
1 'polypeptide(L)'
;KMGGRAEPNRESVADYLKAGLMIKQCVDTYGKIDILVNVAGNLRERMIWNMSEDDFDSVISVHLKGNWNTCHHAVKYMRQAGHGRIINFSSDAFKGSVGQCNYSAAKAGIIGLTRSIAKEAYKNGITANAICPSADTRMTLTPEVKENRRRKFEAGLMTKEQYELTLQNRGPEYIAPMVAFLATDDADYVNGQVIHVERGRINTEIFGDDSRFLFKWSDEGMFTVDELIQSVPNALMAGVTPVVPVVKMADAVRAGEKKEKAA
;
A
#
# COMPACT_ATOMS: atom_id res chain seq x y z
N LYS A 1 -6.34 31.44 -1.75
CA LYS A 1 -6.12 32.52 -0.75
C LYS A 1 -6.76 32.12 0.57
N MET A 2 -6.21 31.05 1.19
CA MET A 2 -6.72 30.53 2.47
C MET A 2 -5.89 31.02 3.68
N GLY A 3 -4.98 32.02 3.50
CA GLY A 3 -4.21 32.64 4.58
C GLY A 3 -3.00 31.84 5.08
N GLY A 4 -2.74 30.64 4.53
CA GLY A 4 -1.59 29.83 4.90
C GLY A 4 -0.28 30.33 4.24
N ARG A 5 0.85 29.92 4.84
CA ARG A 5 2.19 30.12 4.28
C ARG A 5 2.71 28.77 3.73
N ALA A 6 3.29 28.76 2.53
CA ALA A 6 3.84 27.58 1.90
C ALA A 6 5.20 27.89 1.25
N GLU A 7 6.17 27.01 1.45
CA GLU A 7 7.48 27.08 0.84
C GLU A 7 7.73 25.82 -0.01
N PRO A 8 7.96 25.95 -1.33
CA PRO A 8 8.19 24.79 -2.18
C PRO A 8 9.58 24.20 -1.98
N ASN A 9 9.68 22.89 -2.13
CA ASN A 9 10.93 22.16 -2.24
C ASN A 9 10.88 21.25 -3.47
N ARG A 10 11.97 21.11 -4.21
CA ARG A 10 12.05 20.31 -5.45
C ARG A 10 13.02 19.13 -5.35
N GLU A 11 13.49 18.83 -4.14
CA GLU A 11 14.41 17.73 -3.90
C GLU A 11 13.72 16.36 -3.99
N SER A 12 14.50 15.35 -4.32
CA SER A 12 13.98 13.97 -4.42
C SER A 12 13.92 13.29 -3.06
N VAL A 13 12.77 12.70 -2.74
CA VAL A 13 12.61 11.86 -1.54
C VAL A 13 13.46 10.58 -1.59
N ALA A 14 13.81 10.10 -2.79
CA ALA A 14 14.63 8.90 -2.98
C ALA A 14 16.09 9.10 -2.53
N ASP A 15 16.56 10.35 -2.50
CA ASP A 15 17.89 10.71 -2.01
C ASP A 15 17.82 11.01 -0.50
N TYR A 16 18.61 10.26 0.29
CA TYR A 16 18.60 10.38 1.74
C TYR A 16 18.99 11.78 2.26
N LEU A 17 20.06 12.37 1.69
CA LEU A 17 20.52 13.69 2.12
C LEU A 17 19.54 14.78 1.71
N LYS A 18 19.00 14.71 0.51
CA LYS A 18 18.01 15.66 -0.02
C LYS A 18 16.69 15.60 0.75
N ALA A 19 16.22 14.40 1.10
CA ALA A 19 15.08 14.25 1.99
C ALA A 19 15.32 14.89 3.37
N GLY A 20 16.54 14.78 3.89
CA GLY A 20 16.96 15.48 5.11
C GLY A 20 16.92 17.00 4.98
N LEU A 21 17.39 17.55 3.85
CA LEU A 21 17.34 18.99 3.57
C LEU A 21 15.89 19.48 3.44
N MET A 22 14.99 18.67 2.87
CA MET A 22 13.55 18.97 2.79
C MET A 22 12.92 19.13 4.18
N ILE A 23 13.18 18.20 5.08
CA ILE A 23 12.69 18.27 6.47
C ILE A 23 13.34 19.46 7.19
N LYS A 24 14.63 19.66 7.01
CA LYS A 24 15.35 20.80 7.60
C LYS A 24 14.80 22.15 7.12
N GLN A 25 14.46 22.30 5.84
CA GLN A 25 13.82 23.50 5.33
C GLN A 25 12.50 23.79 6.04
N CYS A 26 11.68 22.78 6.30
CA CYS A 26 10.44 22.94 7.06
C CYS A 26 10.74 23.50 8.46
N VAL A 27 11.68 22.89 9.18
CA VAL A 27 12.04 23.31 10.54
C VAL A 27 12.66 24.72 10.54
N ASP A 28 13.56 25.04 9.61
CA ASP A 28 14.19 26.36 9.50
C ASP A 28 13.15 27.46 9.19
N THR A 29 12.13 27.15 8.40
CA THR A 29 11.11 28.11 7.94
C THR A 29 9.99 28.34 8.97
N TYR A 30 9.57 27.26 9.66
CA TYR A 30 8.38 27.28 10.53
C TYR A 30 8.70 27.03 11.99
N GLY A 31 9.97 26.78 12.35
CA GLY A 31 10.44 26.50 13.69
C GLY A 31 10.28 25.06 14.15
N LYS A 32 9.43 24.26 13.48
CA LYS A 32 9.12 22.87 13.83
C LYS A 32 8.55 22.09 12.66
N ILE A 33 8.42 20.77 12.84
CA ILE A 33 7.64 19.88 11.99
C ILE A 33 6.68 19.07 12.88
N ASP A 34 5.39 19.32 12.76
CA ASP A 34 4.33 18.60 13.50
C ASP A 34 3.72 17.47 12.70
N ILE A 35 3.62 17.65 11.37
CA ILE A 35 2.91 16.73 10.49
C ILE A 35 3.80 16.40 9.29
N LEU A 36 3.92 15.11 8.99
CA LEU A 36 4.54 14.58 7.79
C LEU A 36 3.53 13.77 6.99
N VAL A 37 3.28 14.19 5.73
CA VAL A 37 2.41 13.45 4.81
C VAL A 37 3.24 12.98 3.61
N ASN A 38 3.44 11.68 3.48
CA ASN A 38 4.23 11.07 2.42
C ASN A 38 3.34 10.58 1.28
N VAL A 39 3.30 11.33 0.17
CA VAL A 39 2.45 11.04 -1.01
C VAL A 39 3.27 10.82 -2.29
N ALA A 40 4.58 11.14 -2.27
CA ALA A 40 5.44 11.01 -3.44
C ALA A 40 5.41 9.60 -4.04
N GLY A 41 5.35 9.50 -5.38
CA GLY A 41 5.26 8.20 -6.04
C GLY A 41 5.40 8.27 -7.55
N ASN A 42 5.71 7.11 -8.12
CA ASN A 42 5.78 6.84 -9.55
C ASN A 42 5.23 5.45 -9.85
N LEU A 43 5.00 5.14 -11.13
CA LEU A 43 4.58 3.83 -11.59
C LEU A 43 5.49 3.33 -12.71
N ARG A 44 5.86 2.05 -12.65
CA ARG A 44 6.57 1.30 -13.67
C ARG A 44 5.91 -0.08 -13.77
N GLU A 45 4.84 -0.16 -14.54
CA GLU A 45 4.03 -1.37 -14.66
C GLU A 45 4.61 -2.32 -15.69
N ARG A 46 4.94 -3.54 -15.27
CA ARG A 46 5.41 -4.63 -16.12
C ARG A 46 5.03 -5.96 -15.47
N MET A 47 4.73 -6.96 -16.28
CA MET A 47 4.67 -8.33 -15.78
C MET A 47 6.04 -8.71 -15.25
N ILE A 48 6.11 -9.52 -14.19
CA ILE A 48 7.33 -9.82 -13.46
C ILE A 48 8.47 -10.35 -14.37
N TRP A 49 8.13 -11.15 -15.37
CA TRP A 49 9.09 -11.69 -16.33
C TRP A 49 9.60 -10.70 -17.39
N ASN A 50 8.99 -9.50 -17.46
CA ASN A 50 9.40 -8.41 -18.34
C ASN A 50 9.87 -7.17 -17.57
N MET A 51 9.85 -7.20 -16.24
CA MET A 51 10.24 -6.09 -15.38
C MET A 51 11.77 -6.01 -15.31
N SER A 52 12.31 -4.85 -15.64
CA SER A 52 13.75 -4.59 -15.50
C SER A 52 14.10 -4.26 -14.05
N GLU A 53 15.39 -4.38 -13.70
CA GLU A 53 15.93 -3.93 -12.42
C GLU A 53 15.64 -2.45 -12.18
N ASP A 54 15.83 -1.59 -13.21
CA ASP A 54 15.50 -0.15 -13.13
C ASP A 54 14.01 0.10 -12.86
N ASP A 55 13.09 -0.66 -13.48
CA ASP A 55 11.66 -0.57 -13.19
C ASP A 55 11.36 -0.92 -11.72
N PHE A 56 12.06 -1.90 -11.16
CA PHE A 56 11.91 -2.30 -9.77
C PHE A 56 12.50 -1.24 -8.84
N ASP A 57 13.76 -0.89 -9.01
CA ASP A 57 14.51 0.01 -8.14
C ASP A 57 13.95 1.43 -8.14
N SER A 58 13.52 1.92 -9.30
CA SER A 58 12.87 3.24 -9.41
C SER A 58 11.63 3.35 -8.53
N VAL A 59 10.81 2.31 -8.46
CA VAL A 59 9.59 2.30 -7.64
C VAL A 59 9.94 2.13 -6.16
N ILE A 60 10.82 1.18 -5.81
CA ILE A 60 11.25 0.97 -4.42
C ILE A 60 11.91 2.21 -3.84
N SER A 61 12.80 2.86 -4.61
CA SER A 61 13.56 4.03 -4.14
C SER A 61 12.65 5.23 -3.84
N VAL A 62 11.63 5.47 -4.64
CA VAL A 62 10.71 6.60 -4.42
C VAL A 62 9.70 6.26 -3.33
N HIS A 63 9.02 5.12 -3.44
CA HIS A 63 7.93 4.79 -2.52
C HIS A 63 8.42 4.34 -1.15
N LEU A 64 9.19 3.25 -1.07
CA LEU A 64 9.55 2.66 0.21
C LEU A 64 10.72 3.41 0.85
N LYS A 65 11.84 3.54 0.13
CA LYS A 65 13.01 4.24 0.67
C LYS A 65 12.72 5.73 0.89
N GLY A 66 11.96 6.38 0.00
CA GLY A 66 11.55 7.77 0.15
C GLY A 66 10.71 8.03 1.39
N ASN A 67 9.74 7.15 1.68
CA ASN A 67 8.98 7.22 2.93
C ASN A 67 9.90 7.03 4.16
N TRP A 68 10.80 6.05 4.10
CA TRP A 68 11.77 5.84 5.19
C TRP A 68 12.68 7.05 5.38
N ASN A 69 13.24 7.62 4.30
CA ASN A 69 14.10 8.79 4.36
C ASN A 69 13.43 9.97 5.07
N THR A 70 12.23 10.34 4.62
CA THR A 70 11.49 11.48 5.20
C THR A 70 11.07 11.21 6.63
N CYS A 71 10.56 10.02 6.96
CA CYS A 71 10.21 9.62 8.31
C CYS A 71 11.42 9.63 9.24
N HIS A 72 12.57 9.07 8.80
CA HIS A 72 13.80 9.03 9.60
C HIS A 72 14.27 10.43 10.01
N HIS A 73 14.23 11.39 9.08
CA HIS A 73 14.63 12.76 9.39
C HIS A 73 13.58 13.49 10.25
N ALA A 74 12.29 13.34 9.95
CA ALA A 74 11.22 14.03 10.68
C ALA A 74 11.09 13.54 12.13
N VAL A 75 11.15 12.23 12.38
CA VAL A 75 11.02 11.65 13.74
C VAL A 75 12.04 12.22 14.71
N LYS A 76 13.24 12.59 14.26
CA LYS A 76 14.26 13.20 15.12
C LYS A 76 13.77 14.50 15.74
N TYR A 77 13.17 15.38 14.96
CA TYR A 77 12.60 16.65 15.41
C TYR A 77 11.31 16.44 16.21
N MET A 78 10.42 15.57 15.74
CA MET A 78 9.17 15.26 16.42
C MET A 78 9.41 14.66 17.82
N ARG A 79 10.42 13.80 17.97
CA ARG A 79 10.80 13.25 19.29
C ARG A 79 11.29 14.32 20.26
N GLN A 80 12.04 15.32 19.78
CA GLN A 80 12.50 16.45 20.61
C GLN A 80 11.34 17.34 21.03
N ALA A 81 10.34 17.51 20.15
CA ALA A 81 9.14 18.27 20.42
C ALA A 81 8.12 17.53 21.28
N GLY A 82 8.23 16.20 21.43
CA GLY A 82 7.24 15.38 22.14
C GLY A 82 5.90 15.28 21.40
N HIS A 83 5.85 15.55 20.09
CA HIS A 83 4.65 15.57 19.27
C HIS A 83 4.98 15.26 17.82
N GLY A 84 4.08 14.53 17.12
CA GLY A 84 4.20 14.30 15.68
C GLY A 84 3.05 13.48 15.11
N ARG A 85 2.71 13.75 13.84
CA ARG A 85 1.71 13.02 13.06
C ARG A 85 2.32 12.60 11.74
N ILE A 86 2.44 11.28 11.50
CA ILE A 86 3.00 10.72 10.27
C ILE A 86 1.88 10.00 9.51
N ILE A 87 1.66 10.39 8.27
CA ILE A 87 0.63 9.83 7.40
C ILE A 87 1.30 9.37 6.12
N ASN A 88 1.44 8.06 5.96
CA ASN A 88 2.07 7.43 4.81
C ASN A 88 1.01 6.93 3.82
N PHE A 89 1.23 7.15 2.53
CA PHE A 89 0.32 6.66 1.50
C PHE A 89 0.75 5.30 0.97
N SER A 90 0.02 4.26 1.36
CA SER A 90 0.08 2.94 0.79
C SER A 90 -0.88 2.83 -0.42
N SER A 91 -1.44 1.67 -0.69
CA SER A 91 -2.41 1.38 -1.76
C SER A 91 -2.96 -0.02 -1.53
N ASP A 92 -4.18 -0.31 -1.99
CA ASP A 92 -4.72 -1.68 -2.01
C ASP A 92 -3.87 -2.66 -2.83
N ALA A 93 -2.98 -2.15 -3.69
CA ALA A 93 -1.99 -2.96 -4.38
C ALA A 93 -1.04 -3.73 -3.43
N PHE A 94 -0.97 -3.38 -2.14
CA PHE A 94 -0.22 -4.15 -1.15
C PHE A 94 -0.71 -5.61 -1.02
N LYS A 95 -1.97 -5.87 -1.40
CA LYS A 95 -2.59 -7.21 -1.45
C LYS A 95 -2.16 -8.03 -2.68
N GLY A 96 -1.40 -7.42 -3.58
CA GLY A 96 -1.00 -7.96 -4.87
C GLY A 96 -1.79 -7.33 -6.02
N SER A 97 -1.08 -6.91 -7.07
CA SER A 97 -1.67 -6.35 -8.28
C SER A 97 -0.88 -6.83 -9.52
N VAL A 98 -1.61 -7.31 -10.52
CA VAL A 98 -1.01 -7.82 -11.76
C VAL A 98 -0.24 -6.73 -12.49
N GLY A 99 1.01 -7.01 -12.84
CA GLY A 99 1.91 -6.07 -13.51
C GLY A 99 2.55 -5.03 -12.57
N GLN A 100 2.36 -5.15 -11.25
CA GLN A 100 2.80 -4.17 -10.25
C GLN A 100 3.56 -4.83 -9.09
N CYS A 101 4.36 -5.86 -9.33
CA CYS A 101 5.04 -6.55 -8.23
C CYS A 101 6.03 -5.63 -7.48
N ASN A 102 6.71 -4.70 -8.16
CA ASN A 102 7.52 -3.64 -7.56
C ASN A 102 6.69 -2.69 -6.68
N TYR A 103 5.56 -2.21 -7.22
CA TYR A 103 4.67 -1.29 -6.53
C TYR A 103 3.98 -1.97 -5.34
N SER A 104 3.50 -3.20 -5.52
CA SER A 104 2.88 -4.00 -4.44
C SER A 104 3.87 -4.24 -3.30
N ALA A 105 5.13 -4.61 -3.61
CA ALA A 105 6.19 -4.79 -2.64
C ALA A 105 6.48 -3.48 -1.86
N ALA A 106 6.61 -2.34 -2.58
CA ALA A 106 6.82 -1.04 -1.96
C ALA A 106 5.67 -0.65 -1.02
N LYS A 107 4.41 -0.84 -1.46
CA LYS A 107 3.23 -0.45 -0.69
C LYS A 107 3.00 -1.36 0.52
N ALA A 108 3.29 -2.64 0.42
CA ALA A 108 3.32 -3.55 1.58
C ALA A 108 4.44 -3.16 2.57
N GLY A 109 5.63 -2.82 2.07
CA GLY A 109 6.75 -2.34 2.88
C GLY A 109 6.42 -1.04 3.65
N ILE A 110 5.67 -0.11 3.06
CA ILE A 110 5.20 1.12 3.72
C ILE A 110 4.31 0.78 4.93
N ILE A 111 3.46 -0.25 4.83
CA ILE A 111 2.61 -0.69 5.95
C ILE A 111 3.47 -1.19 7.12
N GLY A 112 4.44 -2.07 6.84
CA GLY A 112 5.38 -2.56 7.85
C GLY A 112 6.18 -1.43 8.49
N LEU A 113 6.71 -0.50 7.67
CA LEU A 113 7.42 0.70 8.13
C LEU A 113 6.55 1.56 9.06
N THR A 114 5.31 1.85 8.64
CA THR A 114 4.36 2.65 9.42
C THR A 114 4.07 2.04 10.78
N ARG A 115 3.80 0.73 10.83
CA ARG A 115 3.51 0.02 12.08
C ARG A 115 4.74 -0.05 13.00
N SER A 116 5.95 -0.17 12.44
CA SER A 116 7.18 -0.12 13.23
C SER A 116 7.38 1.25 13.86
N ILE A 117 7.25 2.34 13.08
CA ILE A 117 7.35 3.71 13.59
C ILE A 117 6.30 3.97 14.69
N ALA A 118 5.05 3.53 14.47
CA ALA A 118 3.99 3.65 15.45
C ALA A 118 4.34 3.00 16.79
N LYS A 119 4.98 1.82 16.77
CA LYS A 119 5.42 1.11 17.99
C LYS A 119 6.66 1.71 18.64
N GLU A 120 7.58 2.25 17.83
CA GLU A 120 8.83 2.81 18.34
C GLU A 120 8.65 4.22 18.94
N ALA A 121 7.74 5.02 18.34
CA ALA A 121 7.67 6.46 18.62
C ALA A 121 6.48 6.90 19.48
N TYR A 122 5.52 6.02 19.81
CA TYR A 122 4.30 6.41 20.55
C TYR A 122 4.58 7.06 21.92
N LYS A 123 5.62 6.61 22.64
CA LYS A 123 6.04 7.21 23.92
C LYS A 123 6.53 8.65 23.81
N ASN A 124 6.80 9.10 22.59
CA ASN A 124 7.20 10.46 22.29
C ASN A 124 6.03 11.31 21.74
N GLY A 125 4.77 10.90 21.92
CA GLY A 125 3.61 11.63 21.43
C GLY A 125 3.47 11.61 19.90
N ILE A 126 4.07 10.61 19.22
CA ILE A 126 4.07 10.51 17.76
C ILE A 126 3.14 9.37 17.33
N THR A 127 2.21 9.66 16.43
CA THR A 127 1.39 8.65 15.73
C THR A 127 1.87 8.48 14.29
N ALA A 128 1.76 7.25 13.78
CA ALA A 128 2.04 6.94 12.39
C ALA A 128 0.95 6.03 11.82
N ASN A 129 0.31 6.45 10.73
CA ASN A 129 -0.78 5.71 10.10
C ASN A 129 -0.57 5.64 8.58
N ALA A 130 -1.13 4.61 7.94
CA ALA A 130 -1.09 4.44 6.50
C ALA A 130 -2.48 4.62 5.88
N ILE A 131 -2.56 5.36 4.77
CA ILE A 131 -3.75 5.52 3.95
C ILE A 131 -3.60 4.66 2.70
N CYS A 132 -4.63 3.86 2.38
CA CYS A 132 -4.81 3.18 1.10
C CYS A 132 -5.91 3.90 0.32
N PRO A 133 -5.58 4.90 -0.51
CA PRO A 133 -6.58 5.69 -1.21
C PRO A 133 -7.10 4.98 -2.46
N SER A 134 -8.38 5.14 -2.75
CA SER A 134 -8.94 4.87 -4.07
C SER A 134 -9.53 6.17 -4.61
N ALA A 135 -8.77 6.83 -5.48
CA ALA A 135 -9.16 8.10 -6.09
C ALA A 135 -8.75 8.17 -7.56
N ASP A 136 -9.55 8.88 -8.32
CA ASP A 136 -9.28 9.18 -9.71
C ASP A 136 -8.34 10.39 -9.81
N THR A 137 -7.17 10.17 -10.35
CA THR A 137 -6.10 11.17 -10.48
C THR A 137 -5.51 11.13 -11.89
N ARG A 138 -4.59 12.03 -12.18
CA ARG A 138 -3.82 11.99 -13.45
C ARG A 138 -3.05 10.68 -13.65
N MET A 139 -2.71 9.97 -12.58
CA MET A 139 -2.04 8.66 -12.64
C MET A 139 -3.01 7.50 -12.92
N THR A 140 -4.28 7.63 -12.52
CA THR A 140 -5.28 6.54 -12.54
C THR A 140 -6.37 6.73 -13.58
N LEU A 141 -6.46 7.90 -14.24
CA LEU A 141 -7.47 8.24 -15.25
C LEU A 141 -6.85 8.59 -16.59
N THR A 142 -5.87 7.82 -17.05
CA THR A 142 -5.39 7.97 -18.43
C THR A 142 -6.43 7.44 -19.42
N PRO A 143 -6.42 7.90 -20.70
CA PRO A 143 -7.30 7.35 -21.73
C PRO A 143 -7.21 5.83 -21.85
N GLU A 144 -6.00 5.27 -21.69
CA GLU A 144 -5.73 3.83 -21.75
C GLU A 144 -6.41 3.08 -20.59
N VAL A 145 -6.39 3.64 -19.39
CA VAL A 145 -7.06 3.05 -18.21
C VAL A 145 -8.58 3.05 -18.40
N LYS A 146 -9.16 4.14 -18.91
CA LYS A 146 -10.60 4.22 -19.21
C LYS A 146 -11.00 3.18 -20.26
N GLU A 147 -10.24 3.09 -21.34
CA GLU A 147 -10.48 2.11 -22.40
C GLU A 147 -10.32 0.67 -21.90
N ASN A 148 -9.34 0.39 -21.06
CA ASN A 148 -9.16 -0.93 -20.46
C ASN A 148 -10.34 -1.32 -19.53
N ARG A 149 -10.87 -0.37 -18.75
CA ARG A 149 -12.08 -0.58 -17.93
C ARG A 149 -13.28 -0.90 -18.82
N ARG A 150 -13.47 -0.17 -19.92
CA ARG A 150 -14.54 -0.42 -20.90
C ARG A 150 -14.42 -1.83 -21.50
N ARG A 151 -13.22 -2.22 -21.96
CA ARG A 151 -12.98 -3.55 -22.53
C ARG A 151 -13.23 -4.68 -21.51
N LYS A 152 -12.83 -4.50 -20.25
CA LYS A 152 -13.13 -5.47 -19.19
C LYS A 152 -14.63 -5.64 -18.97
N PHE A 153 -15.38 -4.56 -19.00
CA PHE A 153 -16.84 -4.59 -18.89
C PHE A 153 -17.47 -5.31 -20.10
N GLU A 154 -17.09 -4.95 -21.33
CA GLU A 154 -17.58 -5.58 -22.56
C GLU A 154 -17.22 -7.08 -22.65
N ALA A 155 -16.08 -7.46 -22.12
CA ALA A 155 -15.65 -8.86 -22.01
C ALA A 155 -16.30 -9.65 -20.86
N GLY A 156 -17.22 -9.05 -20.08
CA GLY A 156 -17.86 -9.70 -18.93
C GLY A 156 -16.94 -9.96 -17.73
N LEU A 157 -15.76 -9.34 -17.70
CA LEU A 157 -14.78 -9.44 -16.59
C LEU A 157 -15.03 -8.43 -15.47
N MET A 158 -16.07 -7.60 -15.63
CA MET A 158 -16.49 -6.58 -14.67
C MET A 158 -18.02 -6.50 -14.72
N THR A 159 -18.68 -6.43 -13.54
CA THR A 159 -20.14 -6.27 -13.50
C THR A 159 -20.55 -4.85 -13.91
N LYS A 160 -21.84 -4.68 -14.23
CA LYS A 160 -22.38 -3.36 -14.58
C LYS A 160 -22.20 -2.37 -13.42
N GLU A 161 -22.49 -2.79 -12.19
CA GLU A 161 -22.35 -1.99 -10.97
C GLU A 161 -20.88 -1.57 -10.76
N GLN A 162 -19.94 -2.52 -10.93
CA GLN A 162 -18.51 -2.22 -10.84
C GLN A 162 -18.08 -1.19 -11.90
N TYR A 163 -18.58 -1.33 -13.14
CA TYR A 163 -18.27 -0.38 -14.21
C TYR A 163 -18.85 1.00 -13.93
N GLU A 164 -20.12 1.08 -13.53
CA GLU A 164 -20.78 2.34 -13.17
C GLU A 164 -20.07 3.06 -12.01
N LEU A 165 -19.58 2.35 -11.02
CA LEU A 165 -18.75 2.91 -9.95
C LEU A 165 -17.47 3.55 -10.50
N THR A 166 -16.89 3.02 -11.59
CA THR A 166 -15.69 3.62 -12.20
C THR A 166 -15.98 4.91 -12.97
N LEU A 167 -17.24 5.18 -13.32
CA LEU A 167 -17.69 6.39 -14.02
C LEU A 167 -18.03 7.54 -13.05
N GLN A 168 -18.17 7.26 -11.77
CA GLN A 168 -18.44 8.29 -10.76
C GLN A 168 -17.19 9.13 -10.51
N ASN A 169 -17.38 10.41 -10.20
CA ASN A 169 -16.28 11.26 -9.75
C ASN A 169 -15.78 10.76 -8.38
N ARG A 170 -14.51 10.34 -8.34
CA ARG A 170 -13.81 9.87 -7.14
C ARG A 170 -12.49 10.63 -7.00
N GLY A 171 -12.56 11.94 -7.08
CA GLY A 171 -11.39 12.79 -7.00
C GLY A 171 -10.64 12.70 -5.68
N PRO A 172 -9.41 13.25 -5.58
CA PRO A 172 -8.60 13.21 -4.37
C PRO A 172 -9.20 14.00 -3.21
N GLU A 173 -10.16 14.89 -3.47
CA GLU A 173 -10.91 15.65 -2.46
C GLU A 173 -11.65 14.76 -1.45
N TYR A 174 -11.99 13.53 -1.82
CA TYR A 174 -12.62 12.55 -0.91
C TYR A 174 -11.62 11.89 0.05
N ILE A 175 -10.33 11.99 -0.22
CA ILE A 175 -9.26 11.44 0.63
C ILE A 175 -8.81 12.46 1.67
N ALA A 176 -8.78 13.74 1.30
CA ALA A 176 -8.22 14.82 2.11
C ALA A 176 -8.81 14.95 3.52
N PRO A 177 -10.13 14.78 3.77
CA PRO A 177 -10.70 14.88 5.12
C PRO A 177 -10.10 13.87 6.10
N MET A 178 -9.85 12.63 5.67
CA MET A 178 -9.24 11.62 6.55
C MET A 178 -7.78 11.94 6.86
N VAL A 179 -7.03 12.47 5.89
CA VAL A 179 -5.66 12.94 6.11
C VAL A 179 -5.64 14.10 7.11
N ALA A 180 -6.57 15.06 6.96
CA ALA A 180 -6.69 16.19 7.87
C ALA A 180 -7.06 15.73 9.28
N PHE A 181 -8.00 14.79 9.44
CA PHE A 181 -8.37 14.20 10.73
C PHE A 181 -7.16 13.56 11.42
N LEU A 182 -6.41 12.71 10.71
CA LEU A 182 -5.21 12.06 11.27
C LEU A 182 -4.09 13.04 11.65
N ALA A 183 -4.13 14.26 11.15
CA ALA A 183 -3.18 15.32 11.47
C ALA A 183 -3.59 16.13 12.71
N THR A 184 -4.79 15.94 13.27
CA THR A 184 -5.28 16.62 14.47
C THR A 184 -4.89 15.89 15.75
N ASP A 185 -5.04 16.57 16.88
CA ASP A 185 -4.88 15.96 18.19
C ASP A 185 -6.07 15.05 18.56
N ASP A 186 -7.23 15.29 17.97
CA ASP A 186 -8.42 14.42 18.13
C ASP A 186 -8.20 12.99 17.61
N ALA A 187 -7.14 12.76 16.81
CA ALA A 187 -6.76 11.46 16.29
C ALA A 187 -5.57 10.82 17.04
N ASP A 188 -5.20 11.27 18.22
CA ASP A 188 -4.02 10.78 18.95
C ASP A 188 -4.12 9.30 19.36
N TYR A 189 -5.35 8.75 19.48
CA TYR A 189 -5.63 7.35 19.74
C TYR A 189 -5.53 6.47 18.47
N VAL A 190 -5.46 7.06 17.28
CA VAL A 190 -5.30 6.34 16.01
C VAL A 190 -3.82 6.17 15.70
N ASN A 191 -3.27 4.99 15.95
CA ASN A 191 -1.84 4.74 15.76
C ASN A 191 -1.59 3.34 15.19
N GLY A 192 -0.71 3.25 14.19
CA GLY A 192 -0.34 2.00 13.53
C GLY A 192 -1.43 1.42 12.61
N GLN A 193 -2.45 2.22 12.28
CA GLN A 193 -3.59 1.77 11.48
C GLN A 193 -3.32 1.87 9.99
N VAL A 194 -3.97 0.98 9.24
CA VAL A 194 -4.03 1.00 7.77
C VAL A 194 -5.48 1.26 7.39
N ILE A 195 -5.71 2.40 6.74
CA ILE A 195 -7.06 2.91 6.51
C ILE A 195 -7.30 3.04 5.01
N HIS A 196 -8.24 2.27 4.49
CA HIS A 196 -8.75 2.44 3.14
C HIS A 196 -9.70 3.63 3.11
N VAL A 197 -9.54 4.50 2.12
CA VAL A 197 -10.37 5.70 1.94
C VAL A 197 -10.74 5.86 0.47
N GLU A 198 -12.02 5.93 0.21
CA GLU A 198 -12.58 6.28 -1.09
C GLU A 198 -13.86 7.11 -0.93
N ARG A 199 -14.45 7.57 -2.02
CA ARG A 199 -15.71 8.28 -1.98
C ARG A 199 -16.79 7.45 -1.27
N GLY A 200 -17.31 7.97 -0.17
CA GLY A 200 -18.43 7.38 0.58
C GLY A 200 -18.07 6.12 1.39
N ARG A 201 -16.77 5.73 1.42
CA ARG A 201 -16.33 4.55 2.17
C ARG A 201 -14.99 4.79 2.86
N ILE A 202 -14.95 4.48 4.15
CA ILE A 202 -13.72 4.41 4.95
C ILE A 202 -13.78 3.12 5.75
N ASN A 203 -12.69 2.34 5.72
CA ASN A 203 -12.55 1.15 6.56
C ASN A 203 -11.09 0.96 6.99
N THR A 204 -10.89 0.27 8.10
CA THR A 204 -9.57 -0.19 8.52
C THR A 204 -9.27 -1.56 7.90
N GLU A 205 -8.03 -1.76 7.48
CA GLU A 205 -7.51 -3.07 7.12
C GLU A 205 -7.05 -3.79 8.39
N ILE A 206 -7.69 -4.89 8.70
CA ILE A 206 -7.34 -5.71 9.87
C ILE A 206 -6.24 -6.68 9.46
N PHE A 207 -5.07 -6.50 10.04
CA PHE A 207 -4.02 -7.52 10.03
C PHE A 207 -4.24 -8.37 11.28
N GLY A 208 -4.88 -9.53 11.09
CA GLY A 208 -5.16 -10.44 12.18
C GLY A 208 -3.90 -11.06 12.78
N ASP A 209 -4.01 -11.49 14.02
CA ASP A 209 -3.11 -12.46 14.62
C ASP A 209 -3.20 -13.78 13.86
N ASP A 210 -2.29 -14.73 14.14
CA ASP A 210 -2.25 -16.03 13.50
C ASP A 210 -3.64 -16.71 13.57
N SER A 211 -4.28 -16.84 12.41
CA SER A 211 -5.62 -17.41 12.33
C SER A 211 -5.62 -18.93 12.32
N ARG A 212 -4.49 -19.55 12.01
CA ARG A 212 -4.31 -21.00 11.90
C ARG A 212 -2.87 -21.38 12.19
N PHE A 213 -2.69 -22.49 12.93
CA PHE A 213 -1.37 -23.00 13.26
C PHE A 213 -1.37 -24.53 13.32
N LEU A 214 -0.24 -25.13 13.09
CA LEU A 214 0.08 -26.50 13.45
C LEU A 214 0.98 -26.49 14.68
N PHE A 215 0.73 -27.38 15.61
CA PHE A 215 1.50 -27.48 16.83
C PHE A 215 2.01 -28.90 17.01
N LYS A 216 3.30 -29.07 17.32
CA LYS A 216 3.91 -30.36 17.61
C LYS A 216 4.50 -30.32 19.02
N TRP A 217 3.93 -31.09 19.92
CA TRP A 217 4.30 -31.17 21.34
C TRP A 217 5.39 -32.24 21.62
N SER A 218 6.17 -32.68 20.63
CA SER A 218 7.28 -33.57 20.86
C SER A 218 8.53 -32.80 21.27
N ASP A 219 9.43 -33.45 22.00
CA ASP A 219 10.70 -32.85 22.46
C ASP A 219 11.53 -32.30 21.28
N GLU A 220 11.38 -32.85 20.11
CA GLU A 220 12.08 -32.39 18.89
C GLU A 220 11.40 -31.18 18.21
N GLY A 221 10.09 -30.96 18.39
CA GLY A 221 9.30 -29.84 17.83
C GLY A 221 9.31 -29.70 16.30
N MET A 222 10.10 -30.50 15.61
CA MET A 222 10.32 -30.40 14.17
C MET A 222 9.32 -31.27 13.41
N PHE A 223 8.66 -30.66 12.42
CA PHE A 223 7.79 -31.40 11.48
C PHE A 223 8.63 -32.02 10.38
N THR A 224 8.34 -33.28 10.02
CA THR A 224 8.85 -33.88 8.81
C THR A 224 8.04 -33.41 7.60
N VAL A 225 8.61 -33.56 6.40
CA VAL A 225 7.92 -33.21 5.15
C VAL A 225 6.64 -34.04 4.97
N ASP A 226 6.68 -35.33 5.33
CA ASP A 226 5.51 -36.22 5.22
C ASP A 226 4.37 -35.81 6.18
N GLU A 227 4.71 -35.41 7.39
CA GLU A 227 3.72 -34.85 8.33
C GLU A 227 3.09 -33.56 7.79
N LEU A 228 3.88 -32.69 7.15
CA LEU A 228 3.36 -31.46 6.55
C LEU A 228 2.49 -31.75 5.33
N ILE A 229 2.86 -32.73 4.47
CA ILE A 229 2.03 -33.15 3.32
C ILE A 229 0.64 -33.60 3.79
N GLN A 230 0.54 -34.29 4.92
CA GLN A 230 -0.72 -34.77 5.49
C GLN A 230 -1.51 -33.68 6.23
N SER A 231 -0.80 -32.85 6.99
CA SER A 231 -1.45 -31.92 7.94
C SER A 231 -1.82 -30.57 7.32
N VAL A 232 -0.98 -30.02 6.43
CA VAL A 232 -1.17 -28.68 5.86
C VAL A 232 -2.50 -28.54 5.12
N PRO A 233 -2.90 -29.48 4.21
CA PRO A 233 -4.18 -29.34 3.50
C PRO A 233 -5.41 -29.30 4.42
N ASN A 234 -5.36 -30.09 5.50
CA ASN A 234 -6.51 -30.30 6.40
C ASN A 234 -6.54 -29.32 7.59
N ALA A 235 -5.44 -28.63 7.87
CA ALA A 235 -5.35 -27.68 8.97
C ALA A 235 -5.06 -26.25 8.48
N LEU A 236 -3.83 -25.96 8.02
CA LEU A 236 -3.48 -24.60 7.64
C LEU A 236 -4.25 -24.10 6.40
N MET A 237 -4.50 -24.98 5.43
CA MET A 237 -5.17 -24.64 4.18
C MET A 237 -6.66 -25.01 4.14
N ALA A 238 -7.22 -25.60 5.20
CA ALA A 238 -8.63 -25.94 5.26
C ALA A 238 -9.52 -24.70 5.05
N GLY A 239 -10.32 -24.67 3.96
CA GLY A 239 -11.19 -23.54 3.61
C GLY A 239 -10.45 -22.24 3.20
N VAL A 240 -9.15 -22.31 2.94
CA VAL A 240 -8.40 -21.18 2.34
C VAL A 240 -8.60 -21.21 0.84
N THR A 241 -9.09 -20.10 0.28
CA THR A 241 -9.13 -19.92 -1.17
C THR A 241 -7.75 -19.42 -1.63
N PRO A 242 -7.09 -20.11 -2.57
CA PRO A 242 -5.84 -19.59 -3.15
C PRO A 242 -6.04 -18.20 -3.75
N VAL A 243 -5.05 -17.33 -3.61
CA VAL A 243 -5.08 -15.98 -4.20
C VAL A 243 -5.30 -16.04 -5.71
N VAL A 244 -4.64 -17.01 -6.36
CA VAL A 244 -4.87 -17.37 -7.76
C VAL A 244 -4.70 -18.89 -7.89
N PRO A 245 -5.68 -19.63 -8.44
CA PRO A 245 -5.53 -21.06 -8.68
C PRO A 245 -4.40 -21.33 -9.67
N VAL A 246 -3.55 -22.30 -9.37
CA VAL A 246 -2.55 -22.78 -10.33
C VAL A 246 -3.25 -23.61 -11.37
N VAL A 247 -3.32 -23.12 -12.62
CA VAL A 247 -3.82 -23.88 -13.76
C VAL A 247 -2.68 -24.75 -14.29
N LYS A 248 -2.83 -26.07 -14.22
CA LYS A 248 -1.87 -26.98 -14.82
C LYS A 248 -1.92 -26.84 -16.34
N MET A 249 -0.76 -26.77 -16.98
CA MET A 249 -0.63 -26.56 -18.42
C MET A 249 -1.44 -27.58 -19.26
N ALA A 250 -1.54 -28.83 -18.79
CA ALA A 250 -2.36 -29.87 -19.41
C ALA A 250 -3.87 -29.56 -19.42
N ASP A 251 -4.38 -28.85 -18.41
CA ASP A 251 -5.77 -28.47 -18.32
C ASP A 251 -6.10 -27.25 -19.20
N ALA A 252 -5.13 -26.33 -19.36
CA ALA A 252 -5.22 -25.19 -20.26
C ALA A 252 -5.26 -25.62 -21.76
N VAL A 253 -4.43 -26.61 -22.13
CA VAL A 253 -4.43 -27.18 -23.49
C VAL A 253 -5.77 -27.86 -23.80
N ARG A 254 -6.30 -28.68 -22.87
CA ARG A 254 -7.62 -29.32 -23.04
C ARG A 254 -8.78 -28.33 -23.13
N ALA A 255 -8.70 -27.19 -22.45
CA ALA A 255 -9.71 -26.13 -22.53
C ALA A 255 -9.64 -25.39 -23.86
N GLY A 256 -8.43 -25.18 -24.43
CA GLY A 256 -8.21 -24.63 -25.77
C GLY A 256 -8.76 -25.53 -26.88
N GLU A 257 -8.45 -26.84 -26.83
CA GLU A 257 -8.96 -27.82 -27.80
C GLU A 257 -10.48 -27.98 -27.80
N LYS A 258 -11.13 -27.77 -26.64
CA LYS A 258 -12.61 -27.78 -26.56
C LYS A 258 -13.23 -26.55 -27.20
N LYS A 259 -12.55 -25.39 -27.14
CA LYS A 259 -13.03 -24.15 -27.79
C LYS A 259 -12.86 -24.20 -29.31
N GLU A 260 -11.79 -24.78 -29.83
CA GLU A 260 -11.59 -24.97 -31.28
C GLU A 260 -12.54 -25.98 -31.90
N LYS A 261 -13.01 -26.98 -31.12
CA LYS A 261 -14.00 -27.98 -31.62
C LYS A 261 -15.46 -27.50 -31.51
N ALA A 262 -15.71 -26.36 -30.85
CA ALA A 262 -17.03 -25.77 -30.65
C ALA A 262 -17.25 -24.50 -31.50
N ALA A 263 -16.24 -24.06 -32.24
CA ALA A 263 -16.27 -22.99 -33.22
C ALA A 263 -16.27 -23.60 -34.65
#